data_e31843665ade1f1010b69185359e03a7
#
_entry.id   e31843665ade1f1010b69185359e03a7
#
_cell.length_a   1.000
_cell.length_b   1.000
_cell.length_c   1.000
_cell.angle_alpha   90.00
_cell.angle_beta   90.00
_cell.angle_gamma   90.00
#
_symmetry.space_group_name_H-M   'P 1'
#
loop_
_entity.id
_entity.type
_entity.pdbx_description
1 polymer ?
#
loop_
_entity_poly.entity_id
_entity_poly.type
_entity_poly.pdbx_seq_one_letter_code
_entity_poly.pdbx_strand_id
1 'polypeptide(L)'
;MLRAREAVRTLPSYHPPLAGRQGLRLDFNENTIGCSPRVLECLRRLDLEQLARYPEREPVEANIADFLGVTASDVLLTNGVDEAIHLLCQTYLEPGDEAVIVVPTYSMYRIYAMAAGARVVGVPSGEKFKLCAETVLNRITERTRFIAIANPNNPTGTVAPPQDLLRIATSAPQAAVLVDEAYFEFYGQTMLGTHRELPNLFVTRTFSKAYGMAGLRAGVLVGNGDQMPSIRRVSSPYNVNAVALACLPAAIADQNYIQQYVKEVLDARSALERTLKAHEIPFWSSQANFVLARIGASTADSAAFVQQMRARGILIRDRSADPGCEGCVRITLGPQAHSAKLLKALQETLDELRVVQGASRS
;
A
#
# COMPACT_ATOMS: atom_id res chain seq x y z
N MET A 1 -36.83 4.15 13.34
CA MET A 1 -35.47 3.67 13.60
C MET A 1 -34.55 4.21 12.50
N LEU A 2 -33.41 4.82 12.85
CA LEU A 2 -32.44 5.33 11.87
C LEU A 2 -31.88 4.18 11.03
N ARG A 3 -31.78 4.37 9.70
CA ARG A 3 -31.34 3.34 8.77
C ARG A 3 -30.15 3.85 7.94
N ALA A 4 -29.03 3.14 7.98
CA ALA A 4 -27.87 3.45 7.12
C ALA A 4 -28.20 3.19 5.63
N ARG A 5 -27.49 3.87 4.73
CA ARG A 5 -27.59 3.65 3.27
C ARG A 5 -27.34 2.17 2.94
N GLU A 6 -28.03 1.67 1.90
CA GLU A 6 -27.90 0.26 1.48
C GLU A 6 -26.44 -0.12 1.19
N ALA A 7 -25.73 0.71 0.45
CA ALA A 7 -24.32 0.53 0.12
C ALA A 7 -23.43 0.36 1.38
N VAL A 8 -23.78 1.00 2.49
CA VAL A 8 -23.04 0.88 3.75
C VAL A 8 -23.41 -0.38 4.53
N ARG A 9 -24.70 -0.77 4.50
CA ARG A 9 -25.19 -1.95 5.22
C ARG A 9 -24.61 -3.27 4.69
N THR A 10 -24.27 -3.32 3.42
CA THR A 10 -23.71 -4.49 2.72
C THR A 10 -22.20 -4.57 2.75
N LEU A 11 -21.52 -3.53 3.31
CA LEU A 11 -20.06 -3.53 3.40
C LEU A 11 -19.55 -4.59 4.39
N PRO A 12 -18.51 -5.35 4.01
CA PRO A 12 -17.79 -6.18 4.96
C PRO A 12 -17.07 -5.29 5.97
N SER A 13 -17.16 -5.64 7.25
CA SER A 13 -16.38 -4.95 8.28
C SER A 13 -14.90 -5.35 8.17
N TYR A 14 -14.01 -4.37 8.00
CA TYR A 14 -12.57 -4.60 7.97
C TYR A 14 -11.97 -4.28 9.34
N HIS A 15 -11.42 -5.29 9.99
CA HIS A 15 -10.74 -5.18 11.28
C HIS A 15 -9.28 -5.63 11.15
N PRO A 16 -8.32 -4.69 11.09
CA PRO A 16 -6.92 -5.07 11.14
C PRO A 16 -6.60 -5.69 12.52
N PRO A 17 -5.82 -6.79 12.60
CA PRO A 17 -5.47 -7.42 13.87
C PRO A 17 -4.39 -6.61 14.59
N LEU A 18 -4.80 -5.54 15.28
CA LEU A 18 -3.88 -4.65 16.00
C LEU A 18 -3.59 -5.09 17.43
N ALA A 19 -4.37 -6.01 18.00
CA ALA A 19 -4.18 -6.49 19.36
C ALA A 19 -3.02 -7.48 19.48
N GLY A 20 -2.33 -7.44 20.64
CA GLY A 20 -1.30 -8.43 20.97
C GLY A 20 -0.07 -8.43 20.06
N ARG A 21 0.30 -7.28 19.50
CA ARG A 21 1.45 -7.14 18.57
C ARG A 21 2.77 -6.92 19.32
N GLN A 22 3.12 -7.86 20.20
CA GLN A 22 4.44 -7.89 20.85
C GLN A 22 5.45 -8.65 19.98
N GLY A 23 6.70 -8.18 19.93
CA GLY A 23 7.75 -8.75 19.11
C GLY A 23 8.14 -7.92 17.88
N LEU A 24 8.88 -8.51 16.96
CA LEU A 24 9.28 -7.87 15.71
C LEU A 24 8.10 -7.86 14.72
N ARG A 25 7.61 -6.67 14.41
CA ARG A 25 6.42 -6.47 13.57
C ARG A 25 6.77 -6.43 12.09
N LEU A 26 6.53 -7.55 11.42
CA LEU A 26 6.73 -7.74 9.97
C LEU A 26 5.41 -8.09 9.27
N ASP A 27 4.28 -7.54 9.74
CA ASP A 27 2.92 -7.89 9.32
C ASP A 27 2.16 -6.76 8.60
N PHE A 28 2.55 -5.47 8.76
CA PHE A 28 1.86 -4.32 8.19
C PHE A 28 2.68 -3.48 7.21
N ASN A 29 3.82 -4.00 6.75
CA ASN A 29 4.72 -3.28 5.85
C ASN A 29 5.18 -1.93 6.42
N GLU A 30 5.30 -1.87 7.75
CA GLU A 30 5.82 -0.70 8.46
C GLU A 30 7.35 -0.62 8.30
N ASN A 31 7.91 0.57 8.39
CA ASN A 31 9.34 0.75 8.59
C ASN A 31 9.68 0.32 10.03
N THR A 32 10.53 -0.69 10.18
CA THR A 32 10.78 -1.35 11.46
C THR A 32 11.76 -0.61 12.37
N ILE A 33 12.39 0.47 11.86
CA ILE A 33 13.30 1.33 12.65
C ILE A 33 12.73 2.74 12.87
N GLY A 34 11.61 3.07 12.20
CA GLY A 34 10.93 4.33 12.34
C GLY A 34 11.37 5.41 11.36
N CYS A 35 11.02 6.65 11.66
CA CYS A 35 11.31 7.81 10.82
C CYS A 35 12.74 8.32 11.01
N SER A 36 13.16 9.21 10.09
CA SER A 36 14.44 9.92 10.18
C SER A 36 14.62 10.64 11.52
N PRO A 37 15.82 10.69 12.07
CA PRO A 37 16.15 11.51 13.25
C PRO A 37 15.73 12.97 13.12
N ARG A 38 15.75 13.56 11.91
CA ARG A 38 15.29 14.94 11.66
C ARG A 38 13.78 15.09 11.92
N VAL A 39 12.99 14.08 11.60
CA VAL A 39 11.55 14.06 11.92
C VAL A 39 11.33 14.01 13.43
N LEU A 40 12.11 13.17 14.13
CA LEU A 40 12.03 13.08 15.59
C LEU A 40 12.44 14.39 16.26
N GLU A 41 13.43 15.09 15.73
CA GLU A 41 13.85 16.41 16.21
C GLU A 41 12.75 17.46 15.97
N CYS A 42 12.10 17.44 14.80
CA CYS A 42 10.96 18.30 14.50
C CYS A 42 9.82 18.06 15.51
N LEU A 43 9.49 16.82 15.80
CA LEU A 43 8.45 16.46 16.80
C LEU A 43 8.76 17.02 18.19
N ARG A 44 10.04 17.03 18.61
CA ARG A 44 10.46 17.58 19.91
C ARG A 44 10.38 19.10 20.00
N ARG A 45 10.36 19.78 18.85
CA ARG A 45 10.33 21.26 18.76
C ARG A 45 8.91 21.80 18.60
N LEU A 46 7.91 20.95 18.43
CA LEU A 46 6.52 21.40 18.32
C LEU A 46 6.11 22.12 19.59
N ASP A 47 5.54 23.30 19.43
CA ASP A 47 5.04 24.12 20.52
C ASP A 47 3.51 24.04 20.65
N LEU A 48 2.98 24.63 21.73
CA LEU A 48 1.55 24.64 22.00
C LEU A 48 0.75 25.42 20.96
N GLU A 49 1.33 26.47 20.39
CA GLU A 49 0.66 27.30 19.41
C GLU A 49 0.45 26.56 18.09
N GLN A 50 1.45 25.80 17.64
CA GLN A 50 1.36 24.94 16.46
C GLN A 50 0.31 23.85 16.63
N LEU A 51 0.12 23.34 17.82
CA LEU A 51 -0.89 22.30 18.12
C LEU A 51 -2.31 22.88 18.30
N ALA A 52 -2.43 24.13 18.76
CA ALA A 52 -3.70 24.77 19.05
C ALA A 52 -4.36 25.42 17.84
N ARG A 53 -3.62 25.70 16.77
CA ARG A 53 -4.11 26.38 15.57
C ARG A 53 -4.38 25.40 14.43
N TYR A 54 -5.31 25.78 13.58
CA TYR A 54 -5.48 25.08 12.30
C TYR A 54 -4.25 25.32 11.41
N PRO A 55 -3.62 24.26 10.90
CA PRO A 55 -2.41 24.39 10.09
C PRO A 55 -2.73 24.83 8.66
N GLU A 56 -1.81 25.59 8.07
CA GLU A 56 -1.81 25.88 6.64
C GLU A 56 -1.17 24.72 5.88
N ARG A 57 -1.90 24.16 4.91
CA ARG A 57 -1.46 23.01 4.12
C ARG A 57 -0.66 23.42 2.88
N GLU A 58 -1.05 24.53 2.26
CA GLU A 58 -0.55 24.96 0.97
C GLU A 58 0.98 25.14 0.90
N PRO A 59 1.68 25.69 1.90
CA PRO A 59 3.14 25.77 1.87
C PRO A 59 3.81 24.40 1.85
N VAL A 60 3.24 23.42 2.55
CA VAL A 60 3.75 22.05 2.58
C VAL A 60 3.44 21.32 1.28
N GLU A 61 2.27 21.57 0.67
CA GLU A 61 1.93 21.05 -0.68
C GLU A 61 2.91 21.57 -1.73
N ALA A 62 3.27 22.86 -1.69
CA ALA A 62 4.28 23.43 -2.60
C ALA A 62 5.65 22.76 -2.42
N ASN A 63 6.08 22.57 -1.18
CA ASN A 63 7.34 21.87 -0.89
C ASN A 63 7.35 20.40 -1.36
N ILE A 64 6.23 19.71 -1.20
CA ILE A 64 6.07 18.33 -1.71
C ILE A 64 6.01 18.33 -3.25
N ALA A 65 5.36 19.30 -3.88
CA ALA A 65 5.31 19.42 -5.33
C ALA A 65 6.71 19.61 -5.92
N ASP A 66 7.52 20.50 -5.34
CA ASP A 66 8.92 20.67 -5.73
C ASP A 66 9.73 19.39 -5.59
N PHE A 67 9.56 18.69 -4.46
CA PHE A 67 10.22 17.40 -4.21
C PHE A 67 9.84 16.32 -5.24
N LEU A 68 8.57 16.29 -5.66
CA LEU A 68 8.06 15.33 -6.65
C LEU A 68 8.30 15.76 -8.11
N GLY A 69 8.76 16.98 -8.35
CA GLY A 69 8.95 17.55 -9.71
C GLY A 69 7.64 17.82 -10.45
N VAL A 70 6.58 18.18 -9.71
CA VAL A 70 5.24 18.51 -10.24
C VAL A 70 4.86 19.94 -9.83
N THR A 71 3.71 20.45 -10.29
CA THR A 71 3.23 21.78 -9.87
C THR A 71 2.40 21.70 -8.59
N ALA A 72 2.35 22.76 -7.81
CA ALA A 72 1.56 22.78 -6.57
C ALA A 72 0.06 22.58 -6.82
N SER A 73 -0.44 22.99 -7.99
CA SER A 73 -1.83 22.76 -8.40
C SER A 73 -2.17 21.28 -8.59
N ASP A 74 -1.18 20.46 -8.92
CA ASP A 74 -1.33 19.02 -9.16
C ASP A 74 -1.37 18.20 -7.87
N VAL A 75 -1.04 18.79 -6.71
CA VAL A 75 -0.83 18.11 -5.43
C VAL A 75 -1.99 18.35 -4.45
N LEU A 76 -2.41 17.32 -3.76
CA LEU A 76 -3.26 17.39 -2.58
C LEU A 76 -2.67 16.48 -1.49
N LEU A 77 -2.28 17.08 -0.36
CA LEU A 77 -1.93 16.31 0.82
C LEU A 77 -3.16 15.68 1.45
N THR A 78 -3.02 14.42 1.85
CA THR A 78 -4.11 13.61 2.39
C THR A 78 -3.72 12.93 3.70
N ASN A 79 -4.74 12.60 4.51
CA ASN A 79 -4.56 11.83 5.76
C ASN A 79 -4.26 10.36 5.47
N GLY A 80 -3.09 10.11 4.88
CA GLY A 80 -2.69 8.86 4.27
C GLY A 80 -3.34 8.64 2.90
N VAL A 81 -2.87 7.62 2.18
CA VAL A 81 -3.43 7.23 0.86
C VAL A 81 -4.89 6.77 0.98
N ASP A 82 -5.30 6.28 2.14
CA ASP A 82 -6.70 5.89 2.38
C ASP A 82 -7.68 7.03 2.10
N GLU A 83 -7.35 8.26 2.54
CA GLU A 83 -8.17 9.42 2.23
C GLU A 83 -8.13 9.75 0.73
N ALA A 84 -6.97 9.67 0.08
CA ALA A 84 -6.86 9.89 -1.37
C ALA A 84 -7.80 8.97 -2.17
N ILE A 85 -7.82 7.67 -1.83
CA ILE A 85 -8.73 6.69 -2.44
C ILE A 85 -10.19 7.07 -2.18
N HIS A 86 -10.51 7.43 -0.93
CA HIS A 86 -11.86 7.83 -0.55
C HIS A 86 -12.33 9.08 -1.31
N LEU A 87 -11.48 10.12 -1.41
CA LEU A 87 -11.78 11.33 -2.16
C LEU A 87 -12.02 11.07 -3.65
N LEU A 88 -11.20 10.22 -4.29
CA LEU A 88 -11.41 9.82 -5.68
C LEU A 88 -12.75 9.11 -5.86
N CYS A 89 -13.08 8.17 -4.97
CA CYS A 89 -14.38 7.48 -5.01
C CYS A 89 -15.55 8.45 -4.80
N GLN A 90 -15.44 9.41 -3.88
CA GLN A 90 -16.49 10.42 -3.65
C GLN A 90 -16.64 11.41 -4.80
N THR A 91 -15.55 11.68 -5.52
CA THR A 91 -15.57 12.66 -6.63
C THR A 91 -16.12 12.07 -7.92
N TYR A 92 -15.82 10.80 -8.21
CA TYR A 92 -16.04 10.22 -9.53
C TYR A 92 -17.04 9.06 -9.57
N LEU A 93 -17.54 8.57 -8.43
CA LEU A 93 -18.47 7.45 -8.38
C LEU A 93 -19.86 7.88 -7.93
N GLU A 94 -20.87 7.44 -8.70
CA GLU A 94 -22.27 7.48 -8.33
C GLU A 94 -22.83 6.06 -8.13
N PRO A 95 -24.00 5.92 -7.45
CA PRO A 95 -24.65 4.63 -7.33
C PRO A 95 -24.97 4.02 -8.70
N GLY A 96 -24.46 2.79 -8.94
CA GLY A 96 -24.63 2.07 -10.20
C GLY A 96 -23.44 2.15 -11.16
N ASP A 97 -22.47 3.03 -10.89
CA ASP A 97 -21.18 3.04 -11.59
C ASP A 97 -20.37 1.78 -11.32
N GLU A 98 -19.32 1.58 -12.10
CA GLU A 98 -18.41 0.45 -11.98
C GLU A 98 -17.01 0.90 -11.56
N ALA A 99 -16.48 0.17 -10.57
CA ALA A 99 -15.09 0.28 -10.16
C ALA A 99 -14.33 -1.01 -10.55
N VAL A 100 -13.37 -0.91 -11.47
CA VAL A 100 -12.52 -2.03 -11.92
C VAL A 100 -11.30 -2.12 -11.00
N ILE A 101 -11.09 -3.27 -10.36
CA ILE A 101 -10.02 -3.48 -9.39
C ILE A 101 -9.33 -4.80 -9.69
N VAL A 102 -8.02 -4.76 -9.92
CA VAL A 102 -7.19 -5.96 -10.11
C VAL A 102 -6.99 -6.67 -8.77
N VAL A 103 -7.30 -7.95 -8.69
CA VAL A 103 -7.25 -8.73 -7.45
C VAL A 103 -6.27 -9.91 -7.54
N PRO A 104 -5.60 -10.31 -6.44
CA PRO A 104 -5.65 -9.74 -5.08
C PRO A 104 -4.93 -8.40 -5.00
N THR A 105 -5.46 -7.48 -4.16
CA THR A 105 -4.86 -6.18 -3.93
C THR A 105 -5.29 -5.58 -2.57
N TYR A 106 -4.99 -4.31 -2.35
CA TYR A 106 -5.37 -3.59 -1.13
C TYR A 106 -6.89 -3.42 -1.03
N SER A 107 -7.46 -3.90 0.06
CA SER A 107 -8.92 -4.01 0.23
C SER A 107 -9.67 -2.68 0.26
N MET A 108 -8.98 -1.57 0.59
CA MET A 108 -9.65 -0.27 0.72
C MET A 108 -10.15 0.29 -0.61
N TYR A 109 -9.57 -0.06 -1.75
CA TYR A 109 -10.13 0.30 -3.06
C TYR A 109 -11.57 -0.20 -3.19
N ARG A 110 -11.78 -1.49 -2.87
CA ARG A 110 -13.11 -2.11 -2.91
C ARG A 110 -14.05 -1.48 -1.89
N ILE A 111 -13.59 -1.27 -0.66
CA ILE A 111 -14.42 -0.77 0.44
C ILE A 111 -14.93 0.65 0.11
N TYR A 112 -14.07 1.55 -0.34
CA TYR A 112 -14.46 2.92 -0.65
C TYR A 112 -15.34 3.00 -1.91
N ALA A 113 -15.06 2.22 -2.96
CA ALA A 113 -15.90 2.15 -4.13
C ALA A 113 -17.31 1.63 -3.80
N MET A 114 -17.41 0.56 -3.01
CA MET A 114 -18.73 0.05 -2.55
C MET A 114 -19.44 1.05 -1.64
N ALA A 115 -18.71 1.76 -0.76
CA ALA A 115 -19.29 2.79 0.11
C ALA A 115 -19.88 3.96 -0.69
N ALA A 116 -19.31 4.30 -1.85
CA ALA A 116 -19.86 5.27 -2.79
C ALA A 116 -21.12 4.75 -3.51
N GLY A 117 -21.37 3.44 -3.48
CA GLY A 117 -22.51 2.80 -4.15
C GLY A 117 -22.17 2.19 -5.50
N ALA A 118 -20.88 2.14 -5.86
CA ALA A 118 -20.45 1.55 -7.12
C ALA A 118 -20.41 0.01 -7.04
N ARG A 119 -20.60 -0.62 -8.19
CA ARG A 119 -20.40 -2.05 -8.40
C ARG A 119 -18.92 -2.34 -8.62
N VAL A 120 -18.31 -3.14 -7.76
CA VAL A 120 -16.94 -3.56 -7.94
C VAL A 120 -16.81 -4.70 -8.92
N VAL A 121 -15.99 -4.50 -9.95
CA VAL A 121 -15.60 -5.49 -10.96
C VAL A 121 -14.20 -5.96 -10.64
N GLY A 122 -14.09 -7.10 -9.94
CA GLY A 122 -12.80 -7.73 -9.64
C GLY A 122 -12.21 -8.37 -10.90
N VAL A 123 -10.98 -7.98 -11.24
CA VAL A 123 -10.23 -8.55 -12.37
C VAL A 123 -9.11 -9.42 -11.79
N PRO A 124 -9.15 -10.74 -11.95
CA PRO A 124 -8.05 -11.58 -11.50
C PRO A 124 -6.74 -11.19 -12.19
N SER A 125 -5.68 -11.06 -11.41
CA SER A 125 -4.32 -10.93 -11.95
C SER A 125 -3.98 -12.19 -12.75
N GLY A 126 -3.11 -12.04 -13.75
CA GLY A 126 -2.67 -13.14 -14.58
C GLY A 126 -1.72 -14.11 -13.85
N GLU A 127 -1.03 -14.93 -14.64
CA GLU A 127 -0.06 -15.89 -14.12
C GLU A 127 0.98 -15.18 -13.23
N LYS A 128 1.30 -15.80 -12.10
CA LYS A 128 2.25 -15.28 -11.09
C LYS A 128 1.87 -13.90 -10.57
N PHE A 129 0.58 -13.60 -10.48
CA PHE A 129 0.03 -12.31 -10.05
C PHE A 129 0.48 -11.10 -10.89
N LYS A 130 0.89 -11.30 -12.12
CA LYS A 130 1.21 -10.20 -13.03
C LYS A 130 -0.06 -9.50 -13.50
N LEU A 131 -0.01 -8.19 -13.64
CA LEU A 131 -1.07 -7.46 -14.31
C LEU A 131 -1.17 -7.93 -15.77
N CYS A 132 -2.39 -8.22 -16.20
CA CYS A 132 -2.72 -8.47 -17.61
C CYS A 132 -3.60 -7.33 -18.10
N ALA A 133 -3.03 -6.39 -18.85
CA ALA A 133 -3.73 -5.21 -19.33
C ALA A 133 -4.97 -5.59 -20.16
N GLU A 134 -4.88 -6.59 -21.02
CA GLU A 134 -6.01 -7.07 -21.83
C GLU A 134 -7.21 -7.50 -20.96
N THR A 135 -6.94 -8.20 -19.86
CA THR A 135 -8.01 -8.63 -18.95
C THR A 135 -8.69 -7.43 -18.31
N VAL A 136 -7.93 -6.37 -17.98
CA VAL A 136 -8.48 -5.12 -17.44
C VAL A 136 -9.30 -4.41 -18.51
N LEU A 137 -8.74 -4.23 -19.71
CA LEU A 137 -9.38 -3.53 -20.84
C LEU A 137 -10.72 -4.19 -21.21
N ASN A 138 -10.78 -5.51 -21.25
CA ASN A 138 -12.01 -6.27 -21.54
C ASN A 138 -13.11 -6.13 -20.47
N ARG A 139 -12.81 -5.51 -19.32
CA ARG A 139 -13.78 -5.25 -18.24
C ARG A 139 -14.20 -3.78 -18.15
N ILE A 140 -13.60 -2.91 -18.95
CA ILE A 140 -14.01 -1.51 -19.04
C ILE A 140 -15.32 -1.43 -19.83
N THR A 141 -16.30 -0.73 -19.27
CA THR A 141 -17.61 -0.44 -19.87
C THR A 141 -17.89 1.06 -19.85
N GLU A 142 -18.97 1.48 -20.47
CA GLU A 142 -19.43 2.87 -20.39
C GLU A 142 -19.77 3.32 -18.95
N ARG A 143 -20.02 2.38 -18.03
CA ARG A 143 -20.27 2.64 -16.61
C ARG A 143 -19.00 2.67 -15.76
N THR A 144 -17.86 2.28 -16.29
CA THR A 144 -16.60 2.33 -15.56
C THR A 144 -16.22 3.78 -15.27
N ARG A 145 -16.11 4.14 -13.98
CA ARG A 145 -15.74 5.49 -13.51
C ARG A 145 -14.52 5.47 -12.60
N PHE A 146 -14.09 4.31 -12.14
CA PHE A 146 -12.89 4.19 -11.31
C PHE A 146 -12.12 2.91 -11.65
N ILE A 147 -10.79 3.02 -11.77
CA ILE A 147 -9.89 1.88 -11.94
C ILE A 147 -8.75 2.05 -10.92
N ALA A 148 -8.50 1.04 -10.11
CA ALA A 148 -7.43 1.08 -9.11
C ALA A 148 -6.38 -0.01 -9.37
N ILE A 149 -5.11 0.42 -9.44
CA ILE A 149 -3.94 -0.44 -9.66
C ILE A 149 -2.85 -0.03 -8.68
N ALA A 150 -2.51 -0.92 -7.74
CA ALA A 150 -1.34 -0.72 -6.89
C ALA A 150 -0.06 -1.14 -7.64
N ASN A 151 0.97 -0.30 -7.64
CA ASN A 151 2.21 -0.54 -8.36
C ASN A 151 3.45 -0.02 -7.59
N PRO A 152 4.17 -0.87 -6.87
CA PRO A 152 4.03 -2.32 -6.66
C PRO A 152 2.75 -2.74 -5.93
N ASN A 153 2.20 -3.90 -6.30
CA ASN A 153 0.95 -4.39 -5.73
C ASN A 153 1.14 -5.01 -4.33
N ASN A 154 0.19 -4.81 -3.46
CA ASN A 154 0.08 -5.47 -2.15
C ASN A 154 -1.15 -6.42 -2.18
N PRO A 155 -0.99 -7.75 -1.96
CA PRO A 155 0.10 -8.40 -1.20
C PRO A 155 1.21 -9.03 -2.06
N THR A 156 1.18 -8.95 -3.36
CA THR A 156 1.99 -9.78 -4.25
C THR A 156 3.42 -9.26 -4.45
N GLY A 157 3.64 -7.94 -4.31
CA GLY A 157 4.91 -7.27 -4.61
C GLY A 157 5.21 -7.15 -6.11
N THR A 158 4.33 -7.66 -6.97
CA THR A 158 4.48 -7.59 -8.42
C THR A 158 4.23 -6.18 -8.95
N VAL A 159 4.73 -5.91 -10.14
CA VAL A 159 4.63 -4.61 -10.79
C VAL A 159 3.97 -4.73 -12.15
N ALA A 160 3.31 -3.65 -12.54
CA ALA A 160 2.78 -3.45 -13.88
C ALA A 160 3.77 -2.63 -14.72
N PRO A 161 4.02 -2.99 -15.99
CA PRO A 161 4.81 -2.15 -16.89
C PRO A 161 4.14 -0.79 -17.09
N PRO A 162 4.91 0.32 -17.14
CA PRO A 162 4.34 1.65 -17.37
C PRO A 162 3.49 1.76 -18.64
N GLN A 163 3.87 1.07 -19.71
CA GLN A 163 3.10 1.04 -20.96
C GLN A 163 1.72 0.40 -20.79
N ASP A 164 1.57 -0.58 -19.91
CA ASP A 164 0.27 -1.22 -19.64
C ASP A 164 -0.64 -0.27 -18.83
N LEU A 165 -0.06 0.45 -17.85
CA LEU A 165 -0.77 1.47 -17.09
C LEU A 165 -1.24 2.63 -17.96
N LEU A 166 -0.35 3.12 -18.85
CA LEU A 166 -0.66 4.13 -19.84
C LEU A 166 -1.80 3.70 -20.77
N ARG A 167 -1.71 2.49 -21.29
CA ARG A 167 -2.72 1.91 -22.17
C ARG A 167 -4.10 1.80 -21.50
N ILE A 168 -4.15 1.36 -20.24
CA ILE A 168 -5.39 1.31 -19.46
C ILE A 168 -5.98 2.71 -19.27
N ALA A 169 -5.16 3.69 -18.88
CA ALA A 169 -5.63 5.06 -18.66
C ALA A 169 -6.14 5.72 -19.94
N THR A 170 -5.44 5.53 -21.05
CA THR A 170 -5.86 6.05 -22.36
C THR A 170 -7.16 5.41 -22.87
N SER A 171 -7.37 4.13 -22.57
CA SER A 171 -8.58 3.39 -23.01
C SER A 171 -9.83 3.67 -22.15
N ALA A 172 -9.69 4.35 -21.02
CA ALA A 172 -10.77 4.68 -20.11
C ALA A 172 -10.83 6.18 -19.77
N PRO A 173 -10.94 7.09 -20.75
CA PRO A 173 -10.87 8.53 -20.51
C PRO A 173 -12.01 9.04 -19.60
N GLN A 174 -13.10 8.30 -19.46
CA GLN A 174 -14.25 8.59 -18.61
C GLN A 174 -14.07 8.10 -17.16
N ALA A 175 -13.01 7.37 -16.84
CA ALA A 175 -12.77 6.80 -15.51
C ALA A 175 -11.56 7.43 -14.84
N ALA A 176 -11.64 7.71 -13.57
CA ALA A 176 -10.46 8.06 -12.76
C ALA A 176 -9.59 6.79 -12.60
N VAL A 177 -8.37 6.83 -13.12
CA VAL A 177 -7.41 5.73 -13.05
C VAL A 177 -6.38 6.05 -11.97
N LEU A 178 -6.45 5.34 -10.86
CA LEU A 178 -5.50 5.45 -9.74
C LEU A 178 -4.36 4.45 -9.92
N VAL A 179 -3.13 4.96 -10.00
CA VAL A 179 -1.91 4.18 -9.81
C VAL A 179 -1.37 4.48 -8.40
N ASP A 180 -1.54 3.51 -7.51
CA ASP A 180 -1.09 3.65 -6.12
C ASP A 180 0.37 3.20 -6.00
N GLU A 181 1.28 4.17 -5.83
CA GLU A 181 2.71 3.98 -5.73
C GLU A 181 3.21 3.99 -4.26
N ALA A 182 2.44 3.40 -3.34
CA ALA A 182 2.79 3.36 -1.92
C ALA A 182 4.13 2.67 -1.61
N TYR A 183 4.71 1.96 -2.55
CA TYR A 183 6.01 1.27 -2.41
C TYR A 183 7.07 1.78 -3.40
N PHE A 184 6.87 2.98 -3.93
CA PHE A 184 7.74 3.59 -4.95
C PHE A 184 9.22 3.58 -4.57
N GLU A 185 9.56 3.93 -3.33
CA GLU A 185 10.94 4.07 -2.86
C GLU A 185 11.74 2.75 -2.99
N PHE A 186 11.05 1.60 -2.99
CA PHE A 186 11.65 0.27 -3.16
C PHE A 186 11.71 -0.20 -4.62
N TYR A 187 11.04 0.52 -5.55
CA TYR A 187 10.93 0.15 -6.96
C TYR A 187 11.57 1.17 -7.90
N GLY A 188 11.34 2.44 -7.67
CA GLY A 188 11.95 3.56 -8.40
C GLY A 188 11.30 3.92 -9.74
N GLN A 189 10.25 3.21 -10.21
CA GLN A 189 9.50 3.60 -11.40
C GLN A 189 8.19 4.27 -11.03
N THR A 190 7.79 5.29 -11.81
CA THR A 190 6.64 6.15 -11.51
C THR A 190 5.85 6.52 -12.75
N MET A 191 4.56 6.78 -12.54
CA MET A 191 3.66 7.42 -13.51
C MET A 191 3.53 8.95 -13.29
N LEU A 192 4.28 9.52 -12.34
CA LEU A 192 4.36 10.98 -12.20
C LEU A 192 4.90 11.60 -13.50
N GLY A 193 4.37 12.78 -13.83
CA GLY A 193 4.64 13.43 -15.12
C GLY A 193 3.60 13.09 -16.20
N THR A 194 3.20 11.82 -16.32
CA THR A 194 2.19 11.38 -17.30
C THR A 194 0.78 11.94 -17.01
N HIS A 195 0.46 12.25 -15.74
CA HIS A 195 -0.82 12.83 -15.33
C HIS A 195 -1.13 14.20 -16.00
N ARG A 196 -0.12 14.87 -16.52
CA ARG A 196 -0.30 16.16 -17.26
C ARG A 196 -0.92 15.93 -18.63
N GLU A 197 -0.59 14.82 -19.28
CA GLU A 197 -1.10 14.46 -20.59
C GLU A 197 -2.39 13.63 -20.50
N LEU A 198 -2.61 12.96 -19.37
CA LEU A 198 -3.79 12.14 -19.11
C LEU A 198 -4.57 12.69 -17.90
N PRO A 199 -5.58 13.54 -18.13
CA PRO A 199 -6.32 14.19 -17.04
C PRO A 199 -7.03 13.23 -16.10
N ASN A 200 -7.28 12.00 -16.54
CA ASN A 200 -7.93 10.95 -15.76
C ASN A 200 -6.94 10.07 -14.96
N LEU A 201 -5.63 10.31 -15.06
CA LEU A 201 -4.61 9.55 -14.33
C LEU A 201 -4.28 10.25 -13.00
N PHE A 202 -4.35 9.49 -11.92
CA PHE A 202 -3.99 9.92 -10.57
C PHE A 202 -2.91 9.01 -10.01
N VAL A 203 -1.97 9.59 -9.28
CA VAL A 203 -0.88 8.86 -8.61
C VAL A 203 -0.93 9.16 -7.12
N THR A 204 -0.77 8.14 -6.28
CA THR A 204 -0.61 8.33 -4.83
C THR A 204 0.77 7.94 -4.34
N ARG A 205 1.27 8.64 -3.32
CA ARG A 205 2.47 8.33 -2.57
C ARG A 205 2.18 8.38 -1.07
N THR A 206 2.91 7.64 -0.29
CA THR A 206 2.73 7.59 1.17
C THR A 206 4.03 7.80 1.92
N PHE A 207 3.95 8.48 3.05
CA PHE A 207 5.05 8.59 4.01
C PHE A 207 5.00 7.51 5.09
N SER A 208 4.08 6.56 4.99
CA SER A 208 3.89 5.47 5.97
C SER A 208 4.92 4.35 5.84
N LYS A 209 5.53 4.14 4.67
CA LYS A 209 6.39 2.98 4.37
C LYS A 209 7.86 3.32 4.53
N ALA A 210 8.55 3.72 3.47
CA ALA A 210 9.98 4.04 3.54
C ALA A 210 10.31 5.12 4.57
N TYR A 211 9.47 6.16 4.66
CA TYR A 211 9.67 7.28 5.59
C TYR A 211 9.38 6.96 7.06
N GLY A 212 8.76 5.82 7.37
CA GLY A 212 8.51 5.40 8.76
C GLY A 212 7.49 6.24 9.51
N MET A 213 6.58 6.94 8.82
CA MET A 213 5.62 7.88 9.40
C MET A 213 4.19 7.33 9.40
N ALA A 214 4.01 6.01 9.52
CA ALA A 214 2.70 5.36 9.47
C ALA A 214 1.71 5.93 10.49
N GLY A 215 2.17 6.26 11.70
CA GLY A 215 1.37 6.85 12.77
C GLY A 215 0.97 8.30 12.53
N LEU A 216 1.69 9.04 11.68
CA LEU A 216 1.39 10.44 11.37
C LEU A 216 0.33 10.59 10.27
N ARG A 217 -0.01 9.51 9.56
CA ARG A 217 -1.07 9.51 8.55
C ARG A 217 -0.86 10.55 7.45
N ALA A 218 0.30 10.58 6.82
CA ALA A 218 0.59 11.47 5.70
C ALA A 218 0.65 10.70 4.38
N GLY A 219 -0.03 11.24 3.38
CA GLY A 219 -0.03 10.77 2.01
C GLY A 219 -0.19 11.94 1.04
N VAL A 220 -0.01 11.68 -0.23
CA VAL A 220 -0.20 12.66 -1.29
C VAL A 220 -0.93 12.04 -2.47
N LEU A 221 -1.89 12.78 -3.00
CA LEU A 221 -2.56 12.55 -4.27
C LEU A 221 -2.02 13.54 -5.29
N VAL A 222 -1.60 13.03 -6.43
CA VAL A 222 -1.17 13.84 -7.58
C VAL A 222 -2.09 13.53 -8.75
N GLY A 223 -2.58 14.58 -9.39
CA GLY A 223 -3.43 14.51 -10.58
C GLY A 223 -3.27 15.75 -11.44
N ASN A 224 -3.89 15.75 -12.59
CA ASN A 224 -3.90 16.92 -13.46
C ASN A 224 -4.56 18.12 -12.75
N GLY A 225 -3.93 19.30 -12.81
CA GLY A 225 -4.37 20.52 -12.13
C GLY A 225 -5.81 20.93 -12.41
N ASP A 226 -6.35 20.57 -13.58
CA ASP A 226 -7.76 20.86 -13.94
C ASP A 226 -8.76 19.94 -13.21
N GLN A 227 -8.32 18.76 -12.74
CA GLN A 227 -9.14 17.82 -12.00
C GLN A 227 -9.10 18.06 -10.49
N MET A 228 -7.99 18.59 -9.97
CA MET A 228 -7.77 18.78 -8.54
C MET A 228 -8.80 19.68 -7.85
N PRO A 229 -9.36 20.74 -8.46
CA PRO A 229 -10.42 21.55 -7.85
C PRO A 229 -11.68 20.74 -7.49
N SER A 230 -12.05 19.73 -8.29
CA SER A 230 -13.19 18.87 -8.01
C SER A 230 -12.95 17.99 -6.77
N ILE A 231 -11.74 17.46 -6.64
CA ILE A 231 -11.35 16.64 -5.49
C ILE A 231 -11.25 17.49 -4.22
N ARG A 232 -10.72 18.72 -4.34
CA ARG A 232 -10.62 19.65 -3.19
C ARG A 232 -11.99 20.05 -2.65
N ARG A 233 -13.08 20.03 -3.45
CA ARG A 233 -14.45 20.35 -2.99
C ARG A 233 -15.00 19.30 -2.01
N VAL A 234 -14.58 18.05 -2.10
CA VAL A 234 -15.00 16.97 -1.20
C VAL A 234 -13.99 16.69 -0.08
N SER A 235 -12.79 17.28 -0.17
CA SER A 235 -11.77 17.20 0.87
C SER A 235 -12.09 18.16 2.02
N SER A 236 -11.88 17.70 3.27
CA SER A 236 -11.88 18.62 4.40
C SER A 236 -10.75 19.64 4.27
N PRO A 237 -10.96 20.93 4.60
CA PRO A 237 -9.90 21.94 4.54
C PRO A 237 -8.77 21.66 5.54
N TYR A 238 -9.02 20.90 6.59
CA TYR A 238 -8.07 20.57 7.66
C TYR A 238 -7.87 19.04 7.78
N ASN A 239 -7.78 18.37 6.66
CA ASN A 239 -7.72 16.91 6.59
C ASN A 239 -6.40 16.31 7.10
N VAL A 240 -5.30 17.06 7.03
CA VAL A 240 -3.98 16.62 7.51
C VAL A 240 -3.66 17.31 8.83
N ASN A 241 -3.23 16.52 9.81
CA ASN A 241 -2.92 17.04 11.14
C ASN A 241 -1.65 17.90 11.15
N ALA A 242 -1.59 18.87 12.08
CA ALA A 242 -0.49 19.82 12.21
C ALA A 242 0.87 19.13 12.41
N VAL A 243 0.90 18.02 13.15
CA VAL A 243 2.13 17.27 13.42
C VAL A 243 2.70 16.67 12.14
N ALA A 244 1.86 16.06 11.31
CA ALA A 244 2.28 15.54 10.02
C ALA A 244 2.81 16.65 9.09
N LEU A 245 2.07 17.76 8.99
CA LEU A 245 2.49 18.90 8.15
C LEU A 245 3.83 19.49 8.61
N ALA A 246 4.05 19.65 9.90
CA ALA A 246 5.32 20.13 10.43
C ALA A 246 6.50 19.18 10.13
N CYS A 247 6.26 17.87 10.13
CA CYS A 247 7.29 16.85 9.95
C CYS A 247 7.63 16.54 8.47
N LEU A 248 6.70 16.76 7.55
CA LEU A 248 6.90 16.41 6.13
C LEU A 248 8.13 17.05 5.49
N PRO A 249 8.40 18.39 5.66
CA PRO A 249 9.60 19.00 5.10
C PRO A 249 10.91 18.36 5.62
N ALA A 250 10.96 18.02 6.93
CA ALA A 250 12.11 17.35 7.52
C ALA A 250 12.29 15.92 6.98
N ALA A 251 11.19 15.21 6.73
CA ALA A 251 11.20 13.86 6.19
C ALA A 251 11.77 13.82 4.76
N ILE A 252 11.28 14.71 3.87
CA ILE A 252 11.75 14.73 2.47
C ILE A 252 13.15 15.32 2.32
N ALA A 253 13.61 16.13 3.26
CA ALA A 253 14.97 16.67 3.25
C ALA A 253 16.04 15.65 3.65
N ASP A 254 15.69 14.52 4.24
CA ASP A 254 16.65 13.49 4.69
C ASP A 254 16.66 12.26 3.78
N GLN A 255 16.93 12.49 2.49
CA GLN A 255 16.97 11.43 1.50
C GLN A 255 18.05 10.39 1.74
N ASN A 256 19.17 10.77 2.38
CA ASN A 256 20.23 9.82 2.72
C ASN A 256 19.74 8.74 3.68
N TYR A 257 18.96 9.11 4.70
CA TYR A 257 18.36 8.15 5.63
C TYR A 257 17.40 7.18 4.89
N ILE A 258 16.56 7.73 4.03
CA ILE A 258 15.60 6.93 3.26
C ILE A 258 16.34 5.96 2.32
N GLN A 259 17.31 6.44 1.56
CA GLN A 259 18.09 5.62 0.63
C GLN A 259 18.84 4.49 1.34
N GLN A 260 19.44 4.79 2.51
CA GLN A 260 20.12 3.77 3.32
C GLN A 260 19.12 2.70 3.79
N TYR A 261 17.97 3.12 4.35
CA TYR A 261 16.93 2.18 4.76
C TYR A 261 16.42 1.31 3.60
N VAL A 262 16.13 1.94 2.45
CA VAL A 262 15.68 1.23 1.25
C VAL A 262 16.73 0.20 0.82
N LYS A 263 18.01 0.59 0.78
CA LYS A 263 19.10 -0.34 0.42
C LYS A 263 19.12 -1.56 1.34
N GLU A 264 19.05 -1.36 2.66
CA GLU A 264 19.05 -2.47 3.62
C GLU A 264 17.85 -3.39 3.43
N VAL A 265 16.67 -2.83 3.12
CA VAL A 265 15.45 -3.62 2.82
C VAL A 265 15.61 -4.42 1.52
N LEU A 266 16.21 -3.86 0.48
CA LEU A 266 16.47 -4.57 -0.78
C LEU A 266 17.48 -5.72 -0.58
N ASP A 267 18.52 -5.50 0.21
CA ASP A 267 19.49 -6.55 0.58
C ASP A 267 18.79 -7.67 1.38
N ALA A 268 17.94 -7.30 2.34
CA ALA A 268 17.12 -8.23 3.12
C ALA A 268 16.13 -9.03 2.25
N ARG A 269 15.50 -8.39 1.27
CA ARG A 269 14.63 -9.04 0.30
C ARG A 269 15.36 -10.13 -0.45
N SER A 270 16.53 -9.79 -0.98
CA SER A 270 17.37 -10.74 -1.70
C SER A 270 17.81 -11.92 -0.83
N ALA A 271 18.09 -11.69 0.46
CA ALA A 271 18.43 -12.75 1.41
C ALA A 271 17.24 -13.66 1.70
N LEU A 272 16.04 -13.10 1.93
CA LEU A 272 14.82 -13.89 2.15
C LEU A 272 14.47 -14.73 0.92
N GLU A 273 14.51 -14.16 -0.29
CA GLU A 273 14.23 -14.87 -1.54
C GLU A 273 15.19 -16.05 -1.75
N ARG A 274 16.50 -15.87 -1.45
CA ARG A 274 17.48 -16.98 -1.49
C ARG A 274 17.13 -18.08 -0.48
N THR A 275 16.75 -17.71 0.74
CA THR A 275 16.35 -18.68 1.77
C THR A 275 15.10 -19.47 1.36
N LEU A 276 14.06 -18.78 0.89
CA LEU A 276 12.85 -19.42 0.41
C LEU A 276 13.14 -20.41 -0.74
N LYS A 277 13.98 -20.00 -1.68
CA LYS A 277 14.42 -20.85 -2.80
C LYS A 277 15.20 -22.09 -2.32
N ALA A 278 16.09 -21.94 -1.36
CA ALA A 278 16.87 -23.05 -0.78
C ALA A 278 15.97 -24.08 -0.05
N HIS A 279 14.83 -23.64 0.46
CA HIS A 279 13.82 -24.50 1.09
C HIS A 279 12.71 -24.95 0.14
N GLU A 280 12.81 -24.67 -1.16
CA GLU A 280 11.83 -25.00 -2.20
C GLU A 280 10.42 -24.41 -1.92
N ILE A 281 10.36 -23.28 -1.19
CA ILE A 281 9.12 -22.57 -0.88
C ILE A 281 8.77 -21.67 -2.06
N PRO A 282 7.60 -21.82 -2.67
CA PRO A 282 7.14 -20.93 -3.73
C PRO A 282 6.96 -19.49 -3.20
N PHE A 283 7.49 -18.53 -3.93
CA PHE A 283 7.32 -17.11 -3.65
C PHE A 283 7.26 -16.31 -4.96
N TRP A 284 6.81 -15.06 -4.85
CA TRP A 284 6.77 -14.14 -5.98
C TRP A 284 7.78 -13.05 -5.78
N SER A 285 8.62 -12.82 -6.81
CA SER A 285 9.63 -11.76 -6.78
C SER A 285 8.94 -10.41 -6.57
N SER A 286 9.36 -9.71 -5.53
CA SER A 286 8.72 -8.49 -5.07
C SER A 286 9.54 -7.26 -5.44
N GLN A 287 8.85 -6.13 -5.68
CA GLN A 287 9.43 -4.80 -5.82
C GLN A 287 9.01 -3.87 -4.66
N ALA A 288 8.51 -4.45 -3.55
CA ALA A 288 8.11 -3.73 -2.34
C ALA A 288 9.02 -4.08 -1.15
N ASN A 289 8.66 -3.59 0.04
CA ASN A 289 9.33 -3.93 1.31
C ASN A 289 8.80 -5.21 1.97
N PHE A 290 8.29 -6.15 1.20
CA PHE A 290 7.79 -7.44 1.65
C PHE A 290 7.92 -8.50 0.55
N VAL A 291 7.75 -9.76 0.93
CA VAL A 291 7.64 -10.91 0.01
C VAL A 291 6.38 -11.67 0.34
N LEU A 292 5.65 -12.10 -0.70
CA LEU A 292 4.57 -13.08 -0.59
C LEU A 292 5.16 -14.47 -0.82
N ALA A 293 4.94 -15.40 0.11
CA ALA A 293 5.41 -16.78 0.01
C ALA A 293 4.26 -17.75 0.30
N ARG A 294 4.22 -18.88 -0.40
CA ARG A 294 3.23 -19.95 -0.17
C ARG A 294 3.83 -21.01 0.73
N ILE A 295 3.37 -21.06 1.97
CA ILE A 295 3.89 -21.95 3.01
C ILE A 295 3.19 -23.32 3.00
N GLY A 296 1.99 -23.39 2.48
CA GLY A 296 1.19 -24.59 2.41
C GLY A 296 0.10 -24.50 1.35
N ALA A 297 -0.81 -25.47 1.34
CA ALA A 297 -1.89 -25.54 0.36
C ALA A 297 -3.22 -24.94 0.87
N SER A 298 -3.34 -24.70 2.17
CA SER A 298 -4.59 -24.31 2.82
C SER A 298 -4.44 -23.11 3.75
N THR A 299 -5.56 -22.51 4.11
CA THR A 299 -5.65 -21.46 5.15
C THR A 299 -5.18 -21.98 6.52
N ALA A 300 -5.38 -23.25 6.81
CA ALA A 300 -4.92 -23.86 8.06
C ALA A 300 -3.39 -23.90 8.14
N ASP A 301 -2.71 -24.20 7.03
CA ASP A 301 -1.24 -24.25 6.97
C ASP A 301 -0.63 -22.88 7.23
N SER A 302 -1.14 -21.85 6.56
CA SER A 302 -0.66 -20.47 6.75
C SER A 302 -0.94 -19.96 8.16
N ALA A 303 -2.11 -20.26 8.73
CA ALA A 303 -2.46 -19.86 10.09
C ALA A 303 -1.54 -20.54 11.12
N ALA A 304 -1.26 -21.85 10.99
CA ALA A 304 -0.32 -22.56 11.84
C ALA A 304 1.09 -21.99 11.75
N PHE A 305 1.55 -21.69 10.53
CA PHE A 305 2.87 -21.07 10.31
C PHE A 305 2.97 -19.69 10.95
N VAL A 306 1.95 -18.84 10.80
CA VAL A 306 1.90 -17.52 11.45
C VAL A 306 1.94 -17.63 12.97
N GLN A 307 1.26 -18.63 13.56
CA GLN A 307 1.32 -18.87 14.99
C GLN A 307 2.71 -19.29 15.46
N GLN A 308 3.39 -20.17 14.73
CA GLN A 308 4.76 -20.61 15.05
C GLN A 308 5.77 -19.46 14.95
N MET A 309 5.67 -18.62 13.92
CA MET A 309 6.49 -17.42 13.80
C MET A 309 6.22 -16.44 14.94
N ARG A 310 4.94 -16.28 15.33
CA ARG A 310 4.56 -15.44 16.48
C ARG A 310 5.14 -15.97 17.79
N ALA A 311 5.13 -17.29 18.03
CA ALA A 311 5.74 -17.89 19.21
C ALA A 311 7.25 -17.61 19.31
N ARG A 312 7.92 -17.35 18.17
CA ARG A 312 9.32 -16.93 18.08
C ARG A 312 9.50 -15.39 18.10
N GLY A 313 8.43 -14.66 18.41
CA GLY A 313 8.45 -13.21 18.49
C GLY A 313 8.50 -12.49 17.14
N ILE A 314 8.15 -13.17 16.03
CA ILE A 314 8.09 -12.59 14.69
C ILE A 314 6.62 -12.54 14.21
N LEU A 315 6.12 -11.33 13.97
CA LEU A 315 4.75 -11.14 13.46
C LEU A 315 4.78 -11.01 11.93
N ILE A 316 4.11 -11.91 11.23
CA ILE A 316 3.92 -11.90 9.78
C ILE A 316 2.43 -11.93 9.45
N ARG A 317 2.07 -11.66 8.20
CA ARG A 317 0.67 -11.53 7.79
C ARG A 317 0.18 -12.75 7.02
N ASP A 318 -0.87 -13.41 7.53
CA ASP A 318 -1.65 -14.36 6.76
C ASP A 318 -2.40 -13.65 5.62
N ARG A 319 -2.26 -14.17 4.40
CA ARG A 319 -2.93 -13.67 3.18
C ARG A 319 -3.77 -14.73 2.48
N SER A 320 -3.94 -15.88 3.10
CA SER A 320 -4.65 -17.02 2.52
C SER A 320 -6.13 -16.78 2.19
N ALA A 321 -6.74 -15.74 2.78
CA ALA A 321 -8.09 -15.31 2.46
C ALA A 321 -8.19 -14.46 1.17
N ASP A 322 -7.07 -14.01 0.62
CA ASP A 322 -7.08 -13.26 -0.64
C ASP A 322 -7.21 -14.22 -1.84
N PRO A 323 -7.87 -13.80 -2.93
CA PRO A 323 -8.04 -14.63 -4.12
C PRO A 323 -6.71 -15.14 -4.68
N GLY A 324 -6.55 -16.47 -4.81
CA GLY A 324 -5.35 -17.13 -5.33
C GLY A 324 -4.16 -17.17 -4.36
N CYS A 325 -4.35 -16.75 -3.12
CA CYS A 325 -3.30 -16.71 -2.08
C CYS A 325 -3.47 -17.82 -1.03
N GLU A 326 -4.20 -18.90 -1.33
CA GLU A 326 -4.38 -20.04 -0.41
C GLU A 326 -3.01 -20.52 0.09
N GLY A 327 -2.85 -20.65 1.40
CA GLY A 327 -1.59 -21.03 2.05
C GLY A 327 -0.48 -19.98 1.99
N CYS A 328 -0.78 -18.74 1.60
CA CYS A 328 0.22 -17.68 1.48
C CYS A 328 0.34 -16.83 2.75
N VAL A 329 1.57 -16.42 3.03
CA VAL A 329 1.91 -15.41 4.03
C VAL A 329 2.68 -14.26 3.38
N ARG A 330 2.46 -13.03 3.86
CA ARG A 330 3.26 -11.88 3.47
C ARG A 330 4.20 -11.51 4.61
N ILE A 331 5.48 -11.41 4.28
CA ILE A 331 6.57 -11.16 5.23
C ILE A 331 7.17 -9.79 4.92
N THR A 332 7.00 -8.83 5.79
CA THR A 332 7.64 -7.51 5.70
C THR A 332 9.14 -7.62 5.98
N LEU A 333 9.92 -6.74 5.38
CA LEU A 333 11.37 -6.69 5.50
C LEU A 333 11.80 -5.44 6.26
N GLY A 334 12.87 -5.57 7.01
CA GLY A 334 13.52 -4.49 7.73
C GLY A 334 15.03 -4.52 7.48
N PRO A 335 15.80 -3.68 8.19
CA PRO A 335 17.26 -3.67 8.07
C PRO A 335 17.90 -4.98 8.52
N GLN A 336 19.20 -5.11 8.27
CA GLN A 336 19.97 -6.34 8.44
C GLN A 336 19.75 -7.02 9.81
N ALA A 337 19.72 -6.25 10.91
CA ALA A 337 19.53 -6.82 12.25
C ALA A 337 18.15 -7.48 12.44
N HIS A 338 17.10 -6.92 11.82
CA HIS A 338 15.75 -7.48 11.85
C HIS A 338 15.62 -8.67 10.90
N SER A 339 16.26 -8.60 9.74
CA SER A 339 16.29 -9.69 8.77
C SER A 339 17.02 -10.91 9.28
N ALA A 340 18.12 -10.75 10.04
CA ALA A 340 18.80 -11.87 10.69
C ALA A 340 17.89 -12.62 11.68
N LYS A 341 17.12 -11.87 12.50
CA LYS A 341 16.13 -12.46 13.42
C LYS A 341 15.00 -13.19 12.67
N LEU A 342 14.51 -12.59 11.58
CA LEU A 342 13.50 -13.20 10.72
C LEU A 342 13.99 -14.52 10.13
N LEU A 343 15.19 -14.52 9.51
CA LEU A 343 15.74 -15.69 8.83
C LEU A 343 16.02 -16.83 9.81
N LYS A 344 16.50 -16.52 11.00
CA LYS A 344 16.68 -17.53 12.07
C LYS A 344 15.35 -18.16 12.46
N ALA A 345 14.34 -17.34 12.79
CA ALA A 345 13.02 -17.87 13.17
C ALA A 345 12.34 -18.64 12.03
N LEU A 346 12.51 -18.18 10.78
CA LEU A 346 12.02 -18.87 9.59
C LEU A 346 12.64 -20.27 9.47
N GLN A 347 13.99 -20.37 9.56
CA GLN A 347 14.70 -21.64 9.49
C GLN A 347 14.20 -22.63 10.55
N GLU A 348 14.16 -22.22 11.82
CA GLU A 348 13.69 -23.05 12.93
C GLU A 348 12.26 -23.53 12.72
N THR A 349 11.37 -22.65 12.21
CA THR A 349 9.97 -23.00 11.94
C THR A 349 9.85 -24.03 10.82
N LEU A 350 10.64 -23.89 9.75
CA LEU A 350 10.62 -24.79 8.61
C LEU A 350 11.20 -26.18 8.96
N ASP A 351 12.23 -26.21 9.78
CA ASP A 351 12.84 -27.47 10.22
C ASP A 351 11.86 -28.29 11.08
N GLU A 352 11.13 -27.63 11.99
CA GLU A 352 10.09 -28.29 12.81
C GLU A 352 8.94 -28.85 11.95
N LEU A 353 8.46 -28.08 10.95
CA LEU A 353 7.39 -28.55 10.06
C LEU A 353 7.82 -29.77 9.23
N ARG A 354 9.08 -29.85 8.78
CA ARG A 354 9.61 -31.01 8.07
C ARG A 354 9.66 -32.25 8.94
N VAL A 355 10.06 -32.11 10.21
CA VAL A 355 10.11 -33.23 11.18
C VAL A 355 8.69 -33.81 11.40
N VAL A 356 7.68 -32.95 11.59
CA VAL A 356 6.29 -33.35 11.79
C VAL A 356 5.73 -34.06 10.56
N GLN A 357 6.00 -33.57 9.36
CA GLN A 357 5.57 -34.18 8.09
C GLN A 357 6.29 -35.52 7.82
N GLY A 358 7.55 -35.64 8.20
CA GLY A 358 8.31 -36.90 8.12
C GLY A 358 7.79 -37.98 9.08
N ALA A 359 7.43 -37.57 10.31
CA ALA A 359 6.87 -38.50 11.33
C ALA A 359 5.44 -38.96 11.00
N SER A 360 4.67 -38.19 10.22
CA SER A 360 3.30 -38.56 9.80
C SER A 360 3.26 -39.45 8.55
N ARG A 361 4.41 -39.67 7.89
CA ARG A 361 4.55 -40.56 6.71
C ARG A 361 5.24 -41.90 7.03
N SER A 362 5.76 -42.06 8.24
CA SER A 362 6.29 -43.31 8.81
C SER A 362 5.25 -43.99 9.66
#